data_41166ce5e98328b7d3b4183f3039e0ef
#
_entry.id   41166ce5e98328b7d3b4183f3039e0ef
#
_cell.length_a   1.000
_cell.length_b   1.000
_cell.length_c   1.000
_cell.angle_alpha   90.00
_cell.angle_beta   90.00
_cell.angle_gamma   90.00
#
_symmetry.space_group_name_H-M   'P 1'
#
loop_
_entity.id
_entity.type
_entity.pdbx_description
1 polymer ?
#
loop_
_entity_poly.entity_id
_entity_poly.type
_entity_poly.pdbx_seq_one_letter_code
_entity_poly.pdbx_strand_id
1 'polypeptide(L)'
;MEIILVPGLWLDGSSWKQVVPGLEAAGHRARPLTLPGMESKDVDRSRVTLRDHVDAVTREIDACHPDEKVVLVGHSAGCAIAHAAVDARPDRVARAVYVGGFPTGDGDALAAGFPAENGEVPLPAWSEFDAEDLADMDEAARAAFRERSVPSPARVTRDPQRLVDERRYDVPVTAVATEYTTGMLRGWIAEGAGPVREFTHIRDVDFVDLPTGHWPQLTRPDDLVRVILAAAMQES
;
A
#
# COMPACT_ATOMS: atom_id res chain seq x y z
N MET A 1 -10.18 14.57 9.34
CA MET A 1 -9.00 14.34 8.46
C MET A 1 -9.39 13.30 7.41
N GLU A 2 -8.94 13.47 6.17
CA GLU A 2 -9.12 12.49 5.09
C GLU A 2 -8.05 11.40 5.19
N ILE A 3 -8.45 10.13 5.06
CA ILE A 3 -7.56 8.97 5.05
C ILE A 3 -7.77 8.24 3.71
N ILE A 4 -6.77 8.29 2.84
CA ILE A 4 -6.80 7.65 1.53
C ILE A 4 -6.17 6.25 1.65
N LEU A 5 -6.88 5.22 1.19
CA LEU A 5 -6.50 3.82 1.35
C LEU A 5 -6.16 3.22 -0.02
N VAL A 6 -4.89 2.92 -0.24
CA VAL A 6 -4.34 2.39 -1.50
C VAL A 6 -4.14 0.89 -1.38
N PRO A 7 -4.87 0.05 -2.16
CA PRO A 7 -4.74 -1.40 -2.09
C PRO A 7 -3.45 -1.91 -2.73
N GLY A 8 -3.07 -3.13 -2.36
CA GLY A 8 -2.00 -3.89 -2.99
C GLY A 8 -2.44 -4.57 -4.29
N LEU A 9 -1.56 -5.45 -4.84
CA LEU A 9 -1.86 -6.23 -6.03
C LEU A 9 -3.11 -7.09 -5.81
N TRP A 10 -3.82 -7.37 -6.89
CA TRP A 10 -5.03 -8.21 -6.96
C TRP A 10 -6.24 -7.68 -6.19
N LEU A 11 -6.13 -6.52 -5.56
CA LEU A 11 -7.15 -5.91 -4.71
C LEU A 11 -7.71 -4.62 -5.31
N ASP A 12 -8.96 -4.36 -5.00
CA ASP A 12 -9.67 -3.11 -5.23
C ASP A 12 -10.03 -2.40 -3.92
N GLY A 13 -10.72 -1.28 -3.98
CA GLY A 13 -11.14 -0.50 -2.81
C GLY A 13 -12.03 -1.29 -1.84
N SER A 14 -12.73 -2.32 -2.30
CA SER A 14 -13.58 -3.15 -1.43
C SER A 14 -12.79 -3.99 -0.43
N SER A 15 -11.47 -4.16 -0.63
CA SER A 15 -10.60 -4.83 0.34
C SER A 15 -10.54 -4.12 1.69
N TRP A 16 -10.84 -2.83 1.72
CA TRP A 16 -10.86 -1.98 2.92
C TRP A 16 -12.21 -1.91 3.62
N LYS A 17 -13.24 -2.62 3.11
CA LYS A 17 -14.63 -2.51 3.60
C LYS A 17 -14.80 -2.75 5.11
N GLN A 18 -13.92 -3.55 5.72
CA GLN A 18 -13.97 -3.85 7.16
C GLN A 18 -13.18 -2.82 7.98
N VAL A 19 -12.26 -2.10 7.36
CA VAL A 19 -11.45 -1.04 8.00
C VAL A 19 -12.19 0.31 8.02
N VAL A 20 -12.87 0.64 6.92
CA VAL A 20 -13.57 1.94 6.74
C VAL A 20 -14.48 2.30 7.91
N PRO A 21 -15.39 1.43 8.40
CA PRO A 21 -16.31 1.80 9.49
C PRO A 21 -15.60 2.21 10.77
N GLY A 22 -14.46 1.58 11.10
CA GLY A 22 -13.68 1.92 12.29
C GLY A 22 -13.01 3.29 12.19
N LEU A 23 -12.51 3.66 11.01
CA LEU A 23 -11.94 4.99 10.76
C LEU A 23 -13.02 6.08 10.79
N GLU A 24 -14.18 5.82 10.20
CA GLU A 24 -15.31 6.75 10.18
C GLU A 24 -15.92 6.95 11.57
N ALA A 25 -16.03 5.88 12.36
CA ALA A 25 -16.49 5.97 13.75
C ALA A 25 -15.57 6.84 14.63
N ALA A 26 -14.29 6.93 14.28
CA ALA A 26 -13.32 7.83 14.92
C ALA A 26 -13.36 9.28 14.38
N GLY A 27 -14.28 9.60 13.47
CA GLY A 27 -14.50 10.95 12.94
C GLY A 27 -13.60 11.30 11.75
N HIS A 28 -12.93 10.32 11.14
CA HIS A 28 -12.18 10.52 9.90
C HIS A 28 -13.07 10.23 8.68
N ARG A 29 -12.63 10.68 7.51
CA ARG A 29 -13.25 10.34 6.25
C ARG A 29 -12.34 9.38 5.48
N ALA A 30 -12.76 8.11 5.38
CA ALA A 30 -11.99 7.08 4.67
C ALA A 30 -12.31 7.06 3.17
N ARG A 31 -11.28 7.03 2.33
CA ARG A 31 -11.35 6.97 0.87
C ARG A 31 -10.63 5.71 0.35
N PRO A 32 -11.31 4.56 0.32
CA PRO A 32 -10.75 3.34 -0.27
C PRO A 32 -10.73 3.46 -1.80
N LEU A 33 -9.56 3.28 -2.41
CA LEU A 33 -9.39 3.46 -3.85
C LEU A 33 -9.53 2.14 -4.61
N THR A 34 -10.23 2.20 -5.74
CA THR A 34 -10.10 1.23 -6.82
C THR A 34 -9.23 1.87 -7.90
N LEU A 35 -8.03 1.34 -8.10
CA LEU A 35 -7.08 1.90 -9.04
C LEU A 35 -7.43 1.51 -10.49
N PRO A 36 -6.99 2.27 -11.50
CA PRO A 36 -7.26 1.98 -12.91
C PRO A 36 -6.90 0.54 -13.29
N GLY A 37 -7.82 -0.15 -13.98
CA GLY A 37 -7.66 -1.54 -14.39
C GLY A 37 -7.99 -2.56 -13.30
N MET A 38 -8.37 -2.11 -12.09
CA MET A 38 -8.74 -2.96 -10.96
C MET A 38 -10.25 -2.98 -10.68
N GLU A 39 -11.07 -2.40 -11.57
CA GLU A 39 -12.52 -2.25 -11.39
C GLU A 39 -13.27 -3.59 -11.52
N SER A 40 -12.80 -4.48 -12.37
CA SER A 40 -13.35 -5.84 -12.53
C SER A 40 -12.38 -6.76 -13.28
N LYS A 41 -12.70 -8.05 -13.31
CA LYS A 41 -11.90 -9.05 -14.07
C LYS A 41 -11.98 -8.84 -15.59
N ASP A 42 -13.02 -8.19 -16.08
CA ASP A 42 -13.33 -8.06 -17.52
C ASP A 42 -12.76 -6.76 -18.15
N VAL A 43 -12.15 -5.89 -17.35
CA VAL A 43 -11.55 -4.63 -17.86
C VAL A 43 -10.24 -4.92 -18.58
N ASP A 44 -10.06 -4.32 -19.76
CA ASP A 44 -8.77 -4.30 -20.44
C ASP A 44 -7.79 -3.41 -19.68
N ARG A 45 -6.77 -4.03 -19.09
CA ARG A 45 -5.72 -3.36 -18.31
C ARG A 45 -4.35 -3.37 -18.99
N SER A 46 -4.27 -3.85 -20.20
CA SER A 46 -3.01 -4.04 -20.94
C SER A 46 -2.19 -2.74 -21.11
N ARG A 47 -2.87 -1.59 -21.11
CA ARG A 47 -2.25 -0.27 -21.26
C ARG A 47 -2.06 0.49 -19.96
N VAL A 48 -2.62 -0.01 -18.86
CA VAL A 48 -2.52 0.66 -17.55
C VAL A 48 -1.08 0.59 -17.04
N THR A 49 -0.54 1.75 -16.69
CA THR A 49 0.85 1.94 -16.26
C THR A 49 0.93 2.20 -14.76
N LEU A 50 2.13 2.08 -14.19
CA LEU A 50 2.39 2.53 -12.82
C LEU A 50 2.02 4.00 -12.64
N ARG A 51 2.32 4.84 -13.64
CA ARG A 51 2.00 6.26 -13.60
C ARG A 51 0.49 6.52 -13.51
N ASP A 52 -0.35 5.73 -14.19
CA ASP A 52 -1.80 5.87 -14.08
C ASP A 52 -2.31 5.61 -12.66
N HIS A 53 -1.71 4.63 -11.96
CA HIS A 53 -2.01 4.35 -10.55
C HIS A 53 -1.58 5.51 -9.65
N VAL A 54 -0.36 6.02 -9.79
CA VAL A 54 0.13 7.19 -9.03
C VAL A 54 -0.74 8.41 -9.29
N ASP A 55 -1.10 8.68 -10.55
CA ASP A 55 -1.96 9.81 -10.91
C ASP A 55 -3.39 9.67 -10.34
N ALA A 56 -3.91 8.44 -10.22
CA ALA A 56 -5.19 8.20 -9.57
C ALA A 56 -5.14 8.57 -8.08
N VAL A 57 -4.11 8.15 -7.35
CA VAL A 57 -3.92 8.53 -5.94
C VAL A 57 -3.71 10.05 -5.80
N THR A 58 -2.90 10.64 -6.67
CA THR A 58 -2.64 12.09 -6.67
C THR A 58 -3.92 12.90 -6.89
N ARG A 59 -4.81 12.46 -7.80
CA ARG A 59 -6.11 13.10 -8.02
C ARG A 59 -7.01 13.05 -6.78
N GLU A 60 -6.99 11.94 -6.02
CA GLU A 60 -7.73 11.85 -4.77
C GLU A 60 -7.17 12.79 -3.69
N ILE A 61 -5.85 12.95 -3.61
CA ILE A 61 -5.24 13.95 -2.74
C ILE A 61 -5.67 15.37 -3.15
N ASP A 62 -5.65 15.67 -4.44
CA ASP A 62 -6.04 16.98 -4.98
C ASP A 62 -7.54 17.27 -4.81
N ALA A 63 -8.37 16.23 -4.75
CA ALA A 63 -9.83 16.35 -4.50
C ALA A 63 -10.18 16.63 -3.03
N CYS A 64 -9.25 16.45 -2.10
CA CYS A 64 -9.45 16.83 -0.70
C CYS A 64 -9.31 18.35 -0.51
N HIS A 65 -9.87 18.87 0.60
CA HIS A 65 -9.81 20.32 0.86
C HIS A 65 -8.36 20.83 0.77
N PRO A 66 -8.10 21.94 0.06
CA PRO A 66 -6.74 22.40 -0.24
C PRO A 66 -5.90 22.74 1.00
N ASP A 67 -6.53 23.19 2.08
CA ASP A 67 -5.89 23.57 3.32
C ASP A 67 -5.71 22.39 4.30
N GLU A 68 -6.20 21.20 3.95
CA GLU A 68 -6.09 20.00 4.77
C GLU A 68 -5.06 19.04 4.18
N LYS A 69 -4.19 18.54 5.04
CA LYS A 69 -3.32 17.41 4.69
C LYS A 69 -4.08 16.09 4.91
N VAL A 70 -3.71 15.09 4.11
CA VAL A 70 -4.29 13.75 4.18
C VAL A 70 -3.33 12.78 4.88
N VAL A 71 -3.87 11.69 5.45
CA VAL A 71 -3.09 10.49 5.75
C VAL A 71 -3.21 9.53 4.56
N LEU A 72 -2.07 9.06 4.07
CA LEU A 72 -2.01 8.16 2.93
C LEU A 72 -1.58 6.77 3.37
N VAL A 73 -2.47 5.80 3.29
CA VAL A 73 -2.23 4.41 3.70
C VAL A 73 -2.04 3.54 2.47
N GLY A 74 -0.89 2.91 2.33
CA GLY A 74 -0.62 1.89 1.32
C GLY A 74 -0.54 0.50 1.93
N HIS A 75 -1.02 -0.51 1.21
CA HIS A 75 -0.84 -1.91 1.55
C HIS A 75 -0.01 -2.62 0.47
N SER A 76 1.01 -3.40 0.87
CA SER A 76 1.82 -4.20 -0.07
C SER A 76 2.40 -3.32 -1.19
N ALA A 77 2.21 -3.67 -2.47
CA ALA A 77 2.60 -2.84 -3.61
C ALA A 77 1.98 -1.42 -3.59
N GLY A 78 0.83 -1.25 -2.93
CA GLY A 78 0.21 0.05 -2.69
C GLY A 78 1.09 1.00 -1.88
N CYS A 79 2.06 0.49 -1.09
CA CYS A 79 3.03 1.32 -0.36
C CYS A 79 3.93 2.11 -1.33
N ALA A 80 4.42 1.46 -2.36
CA ALA A 80 5.26 2.11 -3.38
C ALA A 80 4.45 3.15 -4.19
N ILE A 81 3.20 2.83 -4.55
CA ILE A 81 2.30 3.76 -5.24
C ILE A 81 2.01 4.98 -4.35
N ALA A 82 1.72 4.75 -3.05
CA ALA A 82 1.53 5.81 -2.07
C ALA A 82 2.79 6.67 -1.92
N HIS A 83 3.98 6.07 -1.88
CA HIS A 83 5.25 6.80 -1.80
C HIS A 83 5.47 7.71 -3.01
N ALA A 84 5.15 7.25 -4.22
CA ALA A 84 5.21 8.11 -5.42
C ALA A 84 4.16 9.23 -5.41
N ALA A 85 3.00 9.00 -4.79
CA ALA A 85 2.02 10.06 -4.59
C ALA A 85 2.47 11.08 -3.54
N VAL A 86 3.20 10.65 -2.50
CA VAL A 86 3.90 11.55 -1.56
C VAL A 86 4.93 12.40 -2.30
N ASP A 87 5.77 11.81 -3.17
CA ASP A 87 6.72 12.53 -4.02
C ASP A 87 6.01 13.60 -4.86
N ALA A 88 4.87 13.27 -5.45
CA ALA A 88 4.11 14.20 -6.28
C ALA A 88 3.41 15.32 -5.48
N ARG A 89 3.08 15.09 -4.21
CA ARG A 89 2.32 16.02 -3.34
C ARG A 89 2.84 16.04 -1.89
N PRO A 90 4.14 16.30 -1.65
CA PRO A 90 4.70 16.22 -0.30
C PRO A 90 4.04 17.20 0.68
N ASP A 91 3.63 18.37 0.21
CA ASP A 91 2.99 19.40 1.03
C ASP A 91 1.55 19.07 1.43
N ARG A 92 0.92 18.08 0.78
CA ARG A 92 -0.47 17.67 0.99
C ARG A 92 -0.62 16.42 1.86
N VAL A 93 0.46 15.72 2.18
CA VAL A 93 0.44 14.51 3.01
C VAL A 93 0.96 14.85 4.40
N ALA A 94 0.17 14.56 5.43
CA ALA A 94 0.56 14.73 6.82
C ALA A 94 1.46 13.57 7.27
N ARG A 95 1.10 12.35 6.86
CA ARG A 95 1.82 11.11 7.16
C ARG A 95 1.49 10.03 6.13
N ALA A 96 2.46 9.21 5.78
CA ALA A 96 2.24 7.98 5.05
C ALA A 96 2.30 6.76 5.98
N VAL A 97 1.43 5.78 5.77
CA VAL A 97 1.39 4.51 6.53
C VAL A 97 1.59 3.37 5.53
N TYR A 98 2.68 2.63 5.68
CA TYR A 98 3.02 1.51 4.82
C TYR A 98 2.77 0.19 5.54
N VAL A 99 1.79 -0.58 5.08
CA VAL A 99 1.31 -1.82 5.71
C VAL A 99 1.77 -3.02 4.88
N GLY A 100 2.63 -3.86 5.45
CA GLY A 100 3.12 -5.07 4.79
C GLY A 100 3.79 -4.79 3.44
N GLY A 101 4.48 -3.66 3.31
CA GLY A 101 5.15 -3.25 2.07
C GLY A 101 6.13 -2.10 2.28
N PHE A 102 6.79 -1.69 1.20
CA PHE A 102 7.92 -0.77 1.28
C PHE A 102 7.79 0.40 0.29
N PRO A 103 8.41 1.56 0.59
CA PRO A 103 8.60 2.61 -0.40
C PRO A 103 9.65 2.16 -1.43
N THR A 104 9.24 2.01 -2.68
CA THR A 104 10.15 1.65 -3.77
C THR A 104 10.90 2.89 -4.24
N GLY A 105 12.21 2.79 -4.47
CA GLY A 105 13.07 3.89 -4.89
C GLY A 105 12.92 4.28 -6.36
N ASP A 106 13.52 5.43 -6.74
CA ASP A 106 13.54 5.88 -8.12
C ASP A 106 14.25 4.87 -9.04
N GLY A 107 13.62 4.56 -10.16
CA GLY A 107 14.10 3.59 -11.15
C GLY A 107 13.79 2.13 -10.82
N ASP A 108 13.37 1.80 -9.62
CA ASP A 108 13.04 0.43 -9.23
C ASP A 108 11.60 0.04 -9.64
N ALA A 109 11.37 -1.25 -9.85
CA ALA A 109 10.05 -1.81 -10.13
C ALA A 109 9.39 -2.32 -8.85
N LEU A 110 8.04 -2.19 -8.74
CA LEU A 110 7.31 -2.53 -7.52
C LEU A 110 7.31 -4.04 -7.21
N ALA A 111 7.11 -4.87 -8.23
CA ALA A 111 6.90 -6.31 -8.06
C ALA A 111 7.21 -7.09 -9.34
N ALA A 112 8.35 -6.84 -9.97
CA ALA A 112 8.74 -7.47 -11.25
C ALA A 112 8.90 -9.00 -11.18
N GLY A 113 9.02 -9.57 -9.97
CA GLY A 113 9.19 -11.02 -9.77
C GLY A 113 7.96 -11.86 -10.10
N PHE A 114 6.76 -11.29 -10.08
CA PHE A 114 5.55 -12.06 -10.43
C PHE A 114 5.44 -12.30 -11.94
N PRO A 115 5.14 -13.55 -12.38
CA PRO A 115 4.90 -13.86 -13.78
C PRO A 115 3.74 -13.03 -14.35
N ALA A 116 3.89 -12.56 -15.58
CA ALA A 116 2.80 -11.89 -16.30
C ALA A 116 2.40 -12.67 -17.53
N GLU A 117 1.10 -12.71 -17.76
CA GLU A 117 0.47 -13.34 -18.92
C GLU A 117 -0.46 -12.33 -19.59
N ASN A 118 -0.36 -12.17 -20.90
CA ASN A 118 -1.23 -11.29 -21.70
C ASN A 118 -1.33 -9.83 -21.17
N GLY A 119 -0.26 -9.31 -20.57
CA GLY A 119 -0.27 -7.95 -19.99
C GLY A 119 -0.83 -7.85 -18.59
N GLU A 120 -1.11 -8.97 -17.93
CA GLU A 120 -1.66 -9.08 -16.60
C GLU A 120 -0.76 -9.92 -15.68
N VAL A 121 -0.84 -9.66 -14.38
CA VAL A 121 -0.25 -10.48 -13.32
C VAL A 121 -1.39 -11.13 -12.55
N PRO A 122 -1.72 -12.40 -12.84
CA PRO A 122 -2.76 -13.12 -12.10
C PRO A 122 -2.32 -13.39 -10.65
N LEU A 123 -3.29 -13.60 -9.75
CA LEU A 123 -2.99 -14.05 -8.40
C LEU A 123 -2.32 -15.43 -8.47
N PRO A 124 -1.10 -15.61 -7.92
CA PRO A 124 -0.40 -16.89 -7.91
C PRO A 124 -1.15 -17.99 -7.16
N ALA A 125 -0.70 -19.24 -7.28
CA ALA A 125 -1.20 -20.30 -6.42
C ALA A 125 -0.79 -20.04 -4.96
N TRP A 126 -1.64 -20.43 -4.00
CA TRP A 126 -1.33 -20.23 -2.57
C TRP A 126 -0.04 -20.93 -2.12
N SER A 127 0.40 -21.94 -2.83
CA SER A 127 1.67 -22.64 -2.60
C SER A 127 2.92 -21.82 -2.99
N GLU A 128 2.74 -20.69 -3.66
CA GLU A 128 3.82 -19.77 -4.06
C GLU A 128 4.05 -18.64 -3.05
N PHE A 129 3.18 -18.56 -2.04
CA PHE A 129 3.33 -17.63 -0.92
C PHE A 129 3.98 -18.34 0.27
N ASP A 130 4.74 -17.59 1.06
CA ASP A 130 5.31 -18.10 2.29
C ASP A 130 4.23 -18.38 3.34
N ALA A 131 4.51 -19.25 4.29
CA ALA A 131 3.55 -19.61 5.34
C ALA A 131 3.18 -18.40 6.21
N GLU A 132 4.13 -17.51 6.41
CA GLU A 132 4.00 -16.28 7.17
C GLU A 132 3.01 -15.32 6.50
N ASP A 133 3.01 -15.22 5.17
CA ASP A 133 2.03 -14.40 4.42
C ASP A 133 0.60 -14.87 4.68
N LEU A 134 0.40 -16.16 4.82
CA LEU A 134 -0.88 -16.83 4.93
C LEU A 134 -1.31 -17.14 6.37
N ALA A 135 -0.56 -16.70 7.38
CA ALA A 135 -0.72 -17.13 8.77
C ALA A 135 -2.15 -16.99 9.32
N ASP A 136 -2.85 -15.92 8.94
CA ASP A 136 -4.21 -15.61 9.43
C ASP A 136 -5.32 -15.99 8.43
N MET A 137 -4.97 -16.64 7.30
CA MET A 137 -5.93 -16.99 6.26
C MET A 137 -6.28 -18.46 6.28
N ASP A 138 -7.48 -18.79 6.72
CA ASP A 138 -8.04 -20.14 6.56
C ASP A 138 -8.43 -20.43 5.09
N GLU A 139 -8.86 -21.66 4.81
CA GLU A 139 -9.24 -22.09 3.46
C GLU A 139 -10.40 -21.25 2.90
N ALA A 140 -11.39 -20.90 3.74
CA ALA A 140 -12.54 -20.11 3.33
C ALA A 140 -12.12 -18.67 2.95
N ALA A 141 -11.23 -18.06 3.72
CA ALA A 141 -10.68 -16.73 3.44
C ALA A 141 -9.87 -16.74 2.13
N ARG A 142 -9.04 -17.77 1.91
CA ARG A 142 -8.26 -17.94 0.67
C ARG A 142 -9.16 -18.11 -0.55
N ALA A 143 -10.22 -18.91 -0.43
CA ALA A 143 -11.21 -19.11 -1.50
C ALA A 143 -11.94 -17.80 -1.84
N ALA A 144 -12.43 -17.08 -0.83
CA ALA A 144 -13.09 -15.78 -0.99
C ALA A 144 -12.17 -14.71 -1.61
N PHE A 145 -10.90 -14.69 -1.21
CA PHE A 145 -9.90 -13.79 -1.81
C PHE A 145 -9.73 -14.10 -3.30
N ARG A 146 -9.50 -15.37 -3.66
CA ARG A 146 -9.30 -15.79 -5.06
C ARG A 146 -10.52 -15.51 -5.94
N GLU A 147 -11.72 -15.70 -5.39
CA GLU A 147 -12.96 -15.37 -6.09
C GLU A 147 -13.04 -13.87 -6.45
N ARG A 148 -12.58 -13.00 -5.55
CA ARG A 148 -12.69 -11.54 -5.68
C ARG A 148 -11.46 -10.89 -6.30
N SER A 149 -10.32 -11.58 -6.31
CA SER A 149 -9.07 -11.03 -6.83
C SER A 149 -9.19 -10.62 -8.30
N VAL A 150 -8.66 -9.46 -8.64
CA VAL A 150 -8.56 -8.94 -10.01
C VAL A 150 -7.09 -9.04 -10.43
N PRO A 151 -6.76 -9.59 -11.62
CA PRO A 151 -5.38 -9.57 -12.09
C PRO A 151 -4.82 -8.15 -12.13
N SER A 152 -3.60 -7.95 -11.68
CA SER A 152 -2.97 -6.63 -11.69
C SER A 152 -2.39 -6.30 -13.07
N PRO A 153 -2.41 -5.04 -13.52
CA PRO A 153 -1.77 -4.66 -14.77
C PRO A 153 -0.26 -4.94 -14.72
N ALA A 154 0.28 -5.64 -15.72
CA ALA A 154 1.69 -6.05 -15.71
C ALA A 154 2.64 -4.85 -15.71
N ARG A 155 2.27 -3.74 -16.34
CA ARG A 155 3.09 -2.53 -16.34
C ARG A 155 3.16 -1.86 -14.98
N VAL A 156 2.11 -1.95 -14.17
CA VAL A 156 2.13 -1.44 -12.78
C VAL A 156 3.23 -2.13 -11.97
N THR A 157 3.44 -3.43 -12.16
CA THR A 157 4.45 -4.19 -11.42
C THR A 157 5.88 -4.03 -11.96
N ARG A 158 6.04 -3.62 -13.22
CA ARG A 158 7.31 -3.63 -13.97
C ARG A 158 7.83 -2.27 -14.41
N ASP A 159 6.93 -1.29 -14.63
CA ASP A 159 7.38 0.05 -14.99
C ASP A 159 8.25 0.62 -13.85
N PRO A 160 9.35 1.31 -14.17
CA PRO A 160 10.21 1.90 -13.15
C PRO A 160 9.49 3.02 -12.42
N GLN A 161 9.63 3.05 -11.10
CA GLN A 161 9.20 4.17 -10.26
C GLN A 161 9.90 5.46 -10.71
N ARG A 162 9.21 6.59 -10.63
CA ARG A 162 9.78 7.91 -10.93
C ARG A 162 9.51 8.84 -9.77
N LEU A 163 10.59 9.19 -9.06
CA LEU A 163 10.59 10.08 -7.92
C LEU A 163 11.51 11.26 -8.20
N VAL A 164 11.04 12.48 -7.98
CA VAL A 164 11.77 13.69 -8.39
C VAL A 164 11.86 14.77 -7.30
N ASP A 165 11.03 14.67 -6.24
CA ASP A 165 10.97 15.68 -5.19
C ASP A 165 11.45 15.10 -3.85
N GLU A 166 12.67 15.49 -3.44
CA GLU A 166 13.26 15.01 -2.19
C GLU A 166 12.51 15.46 -0.94
N ARG A 167 11.56 16.41 -1.04
CA ARG A 167 10.69 16.81 0.08
C ARG A 167 9.80 15.65 0.55
N ARG A 168 9.63 14.59 -0.25
CA ARG A 168 8.99 13.35 0.20
C ARG A 168 9.64 12.76 1.44
N TYR A 169 10.94 12.99 1.63
CA TYR A 169 11.67 12.50 2.80
C TYR A 169 11.38 13.28 4.09
N ASP A 170 10.75 14.46 3.98
CA ASP A 170 10.30 15.26 5.11
C ASP A 170 8.91 14.82 5.61
N VAL A 171 8.18 14.03 4.82
CA VAL A 171 6.87 13.50 5.20
C VAL A 171 7.07 12.32 6.15
N PRO A 172 6.53 12.38 7.39
CA PRO A 172 6.63 11.29 8.35
C PRO A 172 6.00 9.99 7.84
N VAL A 173 6.61 8.87 8.20
CA VAL A 173 6.16 7.52 7.80
C VAL A 173 5.93 6.65 9.02
N THR A 174 4.86 5.85 8.98
CA THR A 174 4.66 4.71 9.88
C THR A 174 4.79 3.43 9.06
N ALA A 175 5.84 2.64 9.32
CA ALA A 175 6.07 1.33 8.71
C ALA A 175 5.46 0.24 9.59
N VAL A 176 4.45 -0.44 9.07
CA VAL A 176 3.71 -1.50 9.78
C VAL A 176 4.17 -2.86 9.28
N ALA A 177 4.90 -3.57 10.14
CA ALA A 177 5.39 -4.92 9.89
C ALA A 177 4.27 -5.93 10.19
N THR A 178 3.95 -6.78 9.24
CA THR A 178 2.86 -7.77 9.28
C THR A 178 3.41 -9.20 9.38
N GLU A 179 3.74 -9.84 8.28
CA GLU A 179 4.33 -11.19 8.18
C GLU A 179 5.81 -11.26 8.61
N TYR A 180 6.43 -10.13 8.81
CA TYR A 180 7.80 -9.96 9.35
C TYR A 180 7.77 -9.04 10.57
N THR A 181 8.87 -8.95 11.31
CA THR A 181 8.97 -8.05 12.48
C THR A 181 9.67 -6.74 12.15
N THR A 182 9.41 -5.70 12.95
CA THR A 182 10.15 -4.44 12.88
C THR A 182 11.64 -4.62 13.11
N GLY A 183 12.03 -5.63 13.89
CA GLY A 183 13.43 -6.01 14.09
C GLY A 183 14.09 -6.51 12.79
N MET A 184 13.38 -7.37 12.04
CA MET A 184 13.84 -7.83 10.73
C MET A 184 13.93 -6.68 9.73
N LEU A 185 12.89 -5.84 9.67
CA LEU A 185 12.86 -4.67 8.77
C LEU A 185 14.05 -3.72 9.05
N ARG A 186 14.35 -3.42 10.32
CA ARG A 186 15.50 -2.60 10.69
C ARG A 186 16.83 -3.26 10.31
N GLY A 187 16.91 -4.59 10.40
CA GLY A 187 18.06 -5.35 9.92
C GLY A 187 18.28 -5.19 8.41
N TRP A 188 17.25 -5.38 7.61
CA TRP A 188 17.30 -5.22 6.14
C TRP A 188 17.67 -3.79 5.73
N ILE A 189 17.14 -2.78 6.44
CA ILE A 189 17.50 -1.37 6.22
C ILE A 189 18.99 -1.15 6.52
N ALA A 190 19.49 -1.66 7.64
CA ALA A 190 20.90 -1.52 8.03
C ALA A 190 21.86 -2.21 7.05
N GLU A 191 21.44 -3.33 6.44
CA GLU A 191 22.18 -4.05 5.42
C GLU A 191 22.10 -3.38 4.03
N GLY A 192 21.25 -2.35 3.87
CA GLY A 192 21.05 -1.66 2.59
C GLY A 192 20.33 -2.50 1.55
N ALA A 193 19.47 -3.43 1.97
CA ALA A 193 18.70 -4.28 1.07
C ALA A 193 17.85 -3.43 0.10
N GLY A 194 17.90 -3.76 -1.18
CA GLY A 194 17.30 -2.96 -2.26
C GLY A 194 15.86 -2.52 -2.01
N PRO A 195 14.92 -3.44 -1.67
CA PRO A 195 13.51 -3.11 -1.50
C PRO A 195 13.22 -2.11 -0.36
N VAL A 196 14.08 -2.05 0.66
CA VAL A 196 13.88 -1.19 1.85
C VAL A 196 14.84 0.01 1.89
N ARG A 197 15.70 0.15 0.89
CA ARG A 197 16.73 1.20 0.86
C ARG A 197 16.16 2.60 0.97
N GLU A 198 14.99 2.86 0.41
CA GLU A 198 14.34 4.17 0.42
C GLU A 198 14.05 4.66 1.83
N PHE A 199 13.79 3.76 2.80
CA PHE A 199 13.63 4.14 4.21
C PHE A 199 14.84 4.85 4.81
N THR A 200 16.05 4.62 4.29
CA THR A 200 17.27 5.27 4.81
C THR A 200 17.31 6.77 4.58
N HIS A 201 16.50 7.27 3.66
CA HIS A 201 16.41 8.69 3.31
C HIS A 201 15.27 9.41 4.04
N ILE A 202 14.24 8.70 4.49
CA ILE A 202 13.09 9.28 5.21
C ILE A 202 13.53 9.69 6.60
N ARG A 203 13.27 10.95 6.98
CA ARG A 203 13.80 11.55 8.21
C ARG A 203 13.11 11.08 9.48
N ASP A 204 11.82 10.79 9.38
CA ASP A 204 10.99 10.36 10.50
C ASP A 204 10.22 9.09 10.13
N VAL A 205 10.64 7.95 10.72
CA VAL A 205 10.02 6.65 10.50
C VAL A 205 9.69 5.98 11.82
N ASP A 206 8.40 5.81 12.09
CA ASP A 206 7.90 4.96 13.14
C ASP A 206 7.76 3.52 12.65
N PHE A 207 8.18 2.57 13.47
CA PHE A 207 8.08 1.15 13.17
C PHE A 207 7.10 0.48 14.14
N VAL A 208 6.06 -0.15 13.61
CA VAL A 208 4.99 -0.77 14.38
C VAL A 208 4.86 -2.24 14.00
N ASP A 209 4.90 -3.14 14.97
CA ASP A 209 4.59 -4.56 14.76
C ASP A 209 3.06 -4.75 14.80
N LEU A 210 2.53 -5.36 13.75
CA LEU A 210 1.16 -5.87 13.66
C LEU A 210 1.25 -7.34 13.24
N PRO A 211 1.54 -8.28 14.19
CA PRO A 211 1.86 -9.67 13.86
C PRO A 211 0.62 -10.38 13.29
N THR A 212 0.54 -10.40 11.96
CA THR A 212 -0.53 -10.99 11.15
C THR A 212 0.09 -11.62 9.91
N GLY A 213 -0.73 -12.25 9.06
CA GLY A 213 -0.34 -12.51 7.68
C GLY A 213 -0.32 -11.23 6.84
N HIS A 214 -0.05 -11.37 5.55
CA HIS A 214 0.16 -10.25 4.62
C HIS A 214 -1.07 -9.32 4.44
N TRP A 215 -2.28 -9.78 4.76
CA TRP A 215 -3.54 -9.05 4.48
C TRP A 215 -4.33 -8.67 5.75
N PRO A 216 -3.78 -7.84 6.66
CA PRO A 216 -4.44 -7.48 7.92
C PRO A 216 -5.80 -6.80 7.72
N GLN A 217 -6.03 -6.09 6.63
CA GLN A 217 -7.33 -5.47 6.30
C GLN A 217 -8.45 -6.50 6.12
N LEU A 218 -8.12 -7.77 5.86
CA LEU A 218 -9.07 -8.87 5.71
C LEU A 218 -9.16 -9.74 6.97
N THR A 219 -8.04 -9.94 7.67
CA THR A 219 -7.91 -10.90 8.77
C THR A 219 -7.96 -10.26 10.15
N ARG A 220 -7.46 -9.03 10.29
CA ARG A 220 -7.35 -8.29 11.56
C ARG A 220 -7.72 -6.80 11.39
N PRO A 221 -8.90 -6.49 10.80
CA PRO A 221 -9.27 -5.13 10.44
C PRO A 221 -9.30 -4.17 11.65
N ASP A 222 -9.77 -4.62 12.83
CA ASP A 222 -9.83 -3.78 14.03
C ASP A 222 -8.44 -3.42 14.57
N ASP A 223 -7.49 -4.36 14.49
CA ASP A 223 -6.10 -4.10 14.87
C ASP A 223 -5.46 -3.09 13.92
N LEU A 224 -5.68 -3.25 12.61
CA LEU A 224 -5.20 -2.33 11.60
C LEU A 224 -5.81 -0.93 11.75
N VAL A 225 -7.11 -0.83 12.05
CA VAL A 225 -7.76 0.46 12.36
C VAL A 225 -7.06 1.16 13.51
N ARG A 226 -6.75 0.46 14.62
CA ARG A 226 -6.04 1.06 15.76
C ARG A 226 -4.67 1.60 15.37
N VAL A 227 -3.93 0.88 14.54
CA VAL A 227 -2.62 1.31 14.06
C VAL A 227 -2.74 2.55 13.16
N ILE A 228 -3.68 2.56 12.21
CA ILE A 228 -3.90 3.72 11.32
C ILE A 228 -4.33 4.95 12.13
N LEU A 229 -5.24 4.79 13.09
CA LEU A 229 -5.68 5.90 13.94
C LEU A 229 -4.54 6.44 14.81
N ALA A 230 -3.73 5.56 15.40
CA ALA A 230 -2.55 5.99 16.17
C ALA A 230 -1.57 6.79 15.30
N ALA A 231 -1.32 6.35 14.07
CA ALA A 231 -0.48 7.07 13.11
C ALA A 231 -1.08 8.43 12.71
N ALA A 232 -2.39 8.49 12.50
CA ALA A 232 -3.10 9.73 12.12
C ALA A 232 -3.13 10.79 13.23
N MET A 233 -2.97 10.37 14.49
CA MET A 233 -2.98 11.27 15.66
C MET A 233 -1.57 11.84 15.99
N GLN A 234 -0.52 11.33 15.41
CA GLN A 234 0.82 11.86 15.59
C GLN A 234 0.95 13.17 14.82
N GLU A 235 1.01 14.27 15.55
CA GLU A 235 1.26 15.60 14.98
C GLU A 235 2.67 15.65 14.37
N SER A 236 2.76 16.27 13.20
CA SER A 236 4.03 16.51 12.48
C SER A 236 4.78 17.69 13.07
#